data_af56582f09a288e9f2696ce48e748634
#
_entry.id   af56582f09a288e9f2696ce48e748634
#
_cell.length_a   1.000
_cell.length_b   1.000
_cell.length_c   1.000
_cell.angle_alpha   90.00
_cell.angle_beta   90.00
_cell.angle_gamma   90.00
#
_symmetry.space_group_name_H-M   'P 1'
#
loop_
_entity.id
_entity.type
_entity.pdbx_description
1 polymer ?
#
loop_
_entity_poly.entity_id
_entity_poly.type
_entity_poly.pdbx_seq_one_letter_code
_entity_poly.pdbx_strand_id
1 'polypeptide(L)'
;GLEAAVYHTINLQYGHYAAKWSMTFALNTFLSNNNMSSYSFSDGDGITNTTYSNDVRSRSYGFNGSFSYRPSEKVNLSLSYNGRYSQNDFDAMDIHTDQFTFSQNLNLDFALWKEARLMLGENYSTGYAWLGGKSESYYYYYMGIKQQFLKKKLDLSIMCNNPFEKYRRNRNTSDTPTFGGWS
;
A
#
# COMPACT_ATOMS: atom_id res chain seq x y z
N GLY A 1 -29.17 -8.76 18.49
CA GLY A 1 -29.37 -7.98 17.24
C GLY A 1 -28.07 -7.24 16.91
N LEU A 2 -27.88 -6.90 15.63
CA LEU A 2 -26.71 -6.12 15.22
C LEU A 2 -26.81 -4.70 15.80
N GLU A 3 -25.72 -4.22 16.38
CA GLU A 3 -25.61 -2.86 16.87
C GLU A 3 -25.12 -1.93 15.76
N ALA A 4 -25.40 -0.65 15.87
CA ALA A 4 -24.92 0.33 14.88
C ALA A 4 -23.41 0.50 14.99
N ALA A 5 -22.72 0.45 13.85
CA ALA A 5 -21.31 0.77 13.78
C ALA A 5 -21.10 2.29 13.95
N VAL A 6 -20.12 2.66 14.77
CA VAL A 6 -19.75 4.05 15.04
C VAL A 6 -18.32 4.29 14.56
N TYR A 7 -18.12 5.36 13.78
CA TYR A 7 -16.85 5.72 13.18
C TYR A 7 -16.41 7.10 13.63
N HIS A 8 -15.15 7.22 14.02
CA HIS A 8 -14.49 8.51 14.27
C HIS A 8 -13.24 8.62 13.41
N THR A 9 -13.12 9.72 12.70
CA THR A 9 -11.95 9.99 11.86
C THR A 9 -11.40 11.36 12.19
N ILE A 10 -10.09 11.45 12.41
CA ILE A 10 -9.38 12.69 12.60
C ILE A 10 -8.27 12.76 11.55
N ASN A 11 -8.23 13.86 10.81
CA ASN A 11 -7.19 14.12 9.82
C ASN A 11 -6.54 15.46 10.09
N LEU A 12 -5.20 15.47 10.13
CA LEU A 12 -4.39 16.69 10.18
C LEU A 12 -3.48 16.68 8.97
N GLN A 13 -3.53 17.73 8.17
CA GLN A 13 -2.73 17.85 6.96
C GLN A 13 -1.94 19.16 6.95
N TYR A 14 -0.69 19.06 6.54
CA TYR A 14 0.19 20.17 6.24
C TYR A 14 0.67 20.10 4.80
N GLY A 15 0.72 21.23 4.12
CA GLY A 15 1.25 21.32 2.76
C GLY A 15 2.13 22.56 2.62
N HIS A 16 3.27 22.41 1.97
CA HIS A 16 4.15 23.49 1.58
C HIS A 16 4.46 23.40 0.09
N TYR A 17 4.34 24.53 -0.60
CA TYR A 17 4.51 24.62 -2.04
C TYR A 17 5.45 25.77 -2.38
N ALA A 18 6.56 25.45 -3.02
CA ALA A 18 7.54 26.39 -3.52
C ALA A 18 7.79 26.17 -5.03
N ALA A 19 8.47 27.09 -5.66
CA ALA A 19 8.68 27.05 -7.11
C ALA A 19 9.40 25.77 -7.61
N LYS A 20 10.27 25.19 -6.79
CA LYS A 20 11.10 24.04 -7.16
C LYS A 20 10.82 22.78 -6.35
N TRP A 21 10.03 22.86 -5.34
CA TRP A 21 9.67 21.72 -4.50
C TRP A 21 8.33 21.90 -3.81
N SER A 22 7.70 20.81 -3.52
CA SER A 22 6.50 20.78 -2.71
C SER A 22 6.53 19.58 -1.78
N MET A 23 5.86 19.73 -0.65
CA MET A 23 5.74 18.69 0.35
C MET A 23 4.32 18.70 0.93
N THR A 24 3.76 17.52 1.09
CA THR A 24 2.55 17.31 1.87
C THR A 24 2.82 16.27 2.95
N PHE A 25 2.21 16.44 4.08
CA PHE A 25 2.23 15.49 5.18
C PHE A 25 0.87 15.45 5.84
N ALA A 26 0.37 14.27 6.14
CA ALA A 26 -0.88 14.11 6.86
C ALA A 26 -0.77 13.03 7.93
N LEU A 27 -1.43 13.28 9.05
CA LEU A 27 -1.71 12.31 10.10
C LEU A 27 -3.20 11.98 10.05
N ASN A 28 -3.52 10.72 10.20
CA ASN A 28 -4.90 10.25 10.21
C ASN A 28 -5.12 9.24 11.32
N THR A 29 -6.28 9.32 11.93
CA THR A 29 -6.73 8.37 12.94
C THR A 29 -8.11 7.91 12.56
N PHE A 30 -8.31 6.60 12.62
CA PHE A 30 -9.60 5.97 12.43
C PHE A 30 -9.88 5.07 13.62
N LEU A 31 -11.02 5.30 14.24
CA LEU A 31 -11.51 4.52 15.36
C LEU A 31 -12.91 4.04 15.02
N SER A 32 -13.17 2.77 15.20
CA SER A 32 -14.50 2.24 14.98
C SER A 32 -14.83 1.15 15.99
N ASN A 33 -16.10 1.12 16.35
CA ASN A 33 -16.70 0.09 17.20
C ASN A 33 -17.85 -0.57 16.46
N ASN A 34 -18.13 -1.80 16.80
CA ASN A 34 -19.24 -2.58 16.25
C ASN A 34 -19.16 -2.76 14.72
N ASN A 35 -17.93 -2.90 14.18
CA ASN A 35 -17.77 -3.21 12.77
C ASN A 35 -18.31 -4.59 12.45
N MET A 36 -19.02 -4.68 11.34
CA MET A 36 -19.43 -5.97 10.81
C MET A 36 -18.23 -6.64 10.13
N SER A 37 -17.92 -7.85 10.55
CA SER A 37 -16.93 -8.71 9.92
C SER A 37 -17.51 -10.08 9.66
N SER A 38 -17.15 -10.67 8.53
CA SER A 38 -17.47 -12.07 8.25
C SER A 38 -16.32 -12.95 8.71
N TYR A 39 -16.67 -14.09 9.28
CA TYR A 39 -15.70 -15.15 9.55
C TYR A 39 -16.26 -16.50 9.11
N SER A 40 -15.36 -17.38 8.72
CA SER A 40 -15.72 -18.72 8.27
C SER A 40 -15.11 -19.74 9.21
N PHE A 41 -15.90 -20.73 9.54
CA PHE A 41 -15.46 -21.90 10.33
C PHE A 41 -15.93 -23.19 9.63
N SER A 42 -15.15 -24.24 9.77
CA SER A 42 -15.54 -25.56 9.30
C SER A 42 -16.17 -26.32 10.44
N ASP A 43 -17.32 -26.94 10.17
CA ASP A 43 -17.87 -27.92 11.08
C ASP A 43 -17.14 -29.27 10.93
N GLY A 44 -17.42 -30.20 11.84
CA GLY A 44 -16.75 -31.53 11.84
C GLY A 44 -16.98 -32.37 10.58
N ASP A 45 -17.91 -31.98 9.72
CA ASP A 45 -18.26 -32.65 8.45
C ASP A 45 -17.55 -32.04 7.24
N GLY A 46 -16.65 -31.06 7.45
CA GLY A 46 -15.90 -30.40 6.39
C GLY A 46 -16.68 -29.32 5.63
N ILE A 47 -17.86 -28.95 6.11
CA ILE A 47 -18.67 -27.87 5.55
C ILE A 47 -18.16 -26.55 6.10
N THR A 48 -17.83 -25.62 5.20
CA THR A 48 -17.43 -24.27 5.58
C THR A 48 -18.68 -23.40 5.76
N ASN A 49 -18.90 -22.93 6.97
CA ASN A 49 -19.96 -22.00 7.32
C ASN A 49 -19.38 -20.58 7.40
N THR A 50 -20.06 -19.61 6.81
CA THR A 50 -19.69 -18.19 6.93
C THR A 50 -20.80 -17.46 7.70
N THR A 51 -20.41 -16.72 8.72
CA THR A 51 -21.32 -15.90 9.50
C THR A 51 -20.76 -14.49 9.69
N TYR A 52 -21.54 -13.62 10.28
CA TYR A 52 -21.19 -12.22 10.54
C TYR A 52 -21.25 -11.93 12.02
N SER A 53 -20.26 -11.20 12.49
CA SER A 53 -20.22 -10.59 13.82
C SER A 53 -20.06 -9.08 13.69
N ASN A 54 -20.61 -8.31 14.60
CA ASN A 54 -20.43 -6.87 14.65
C ASN A 54 -19.84 -6.37 15.98
N ASP A 55 -19.02 -7.17 16.59
CA ASP A 55 -18.26 -6.88 17.81
C ASP A 55 -16.80 -6.53 17.54
N VAL A 56 -16.48 -6.23 16.28
CA VAL A 56 -15.11 -5.86 15.89
C VAL A 56 -14.84 -4.41 16.23
N ARG A 57 -13.79 -4.19 17.03
CA ARG A 57 -13.22 -2.87 17.28
C ARG A 57 -11.96 -2.68 16.45
N SER A 58 -11.89 -1.59 15.70
CA SER A 58 -10.72 -1.26 14.91
C SER A 58 -10.18 0.10 15.28
N ARG A 59 -8.88 0.18 15.46
CA ARG A 59 -8.14 1.41 15.69
C ARG A 59 -7.00 1.49 14.70
N SER A 60 -6.87 2.59 14.03
CA SER A 60 -5.74 2.78 13.13
C SER A 60 -5.19 4.19 13.21
N TYR A 61 -3.88 4.27 13.20
CA TYR A 61 -3.10 5.51 13.23
C TYR A 61 -2.20 5.50 12.01
N GLY A 62 -2.34 6.50 11.17
CA GLY A 62 -1.62 6.56 9.92
C GLY A 62 -0.90 7.88 9.72
N PHE A 63 0.13 7.83 8.90
CA PHE A 63 0.75 9.00 8.33
C PHE A 63 0.96 8.77 6.84
N ASN A 64 0.81 9.81 6.06
CA ASN A 64 1.11 9.77 4.65
C ASN A 64 1.66 11.11 4.18
N GLY A 65 2.40 11.09 3.11
CA GLY A 65 2.91 12.31 2.56
C GLY A 65 3.49 12.12 1.17
N SER A 66 3.80 13.25 0.58
CA SER A 66 4.48 13.32 -0.69
C SER A 66 5.53 14.43 -0.68
N PHE A 67 6.57 14.22 -1.44
CA PHE A 67 7.60 15.20 -1.72
C PHE A 67 7.87 15.23 -3.22
N SER A 68 7.90 16.40 -3.80
CA SER A 68 8.27 16.62 -5.18
C SER A 68 9.38 17.65 -5.26
N TYR A 69 10.41 17.36 -6.02
CA TYR A 69 11.55 18.25 -6.22
C TYR A 69 11.89 18.37 -7.69
N ARG A 70 11.77 19.58 -8.20
CA ARG A 70 12.00 19.92 -9.59
C ARG A 70 12.92 21.17 -9.70
N PRO A 71 14.23 21.00 -9.44
CA PRO A 71 15.16 22.11 -9.46
C PRO A 71 15.32 22.77 -10.83
N SER A 72 15.07 22.00 -11.89
CA SER A 72 15.14 22.42 -13.29
C SER A 72 14.20 21.59 -14.15
N GLU A 73 14.08 21.93 -15.41
CA GLU A 73 13.32 21.11 -16.39
C GLU A 73 13.97 19.74 -16.67
N LYS A 74 15.23 19.56 -16.25
CA LYS A 74 15.97 18.33 -16.48
C LYS A 74 15.76 17.25 -15.42
N VAL A 75 15.37 17.64 -14.23
CA VAL A 75 15.25 16.73 -13.08
C VAL A 75 13.88 16.87 -12.44
N ASN A 76 13.22 15.76 -12.26
CA ASN A 76 12.00 15.66 -11.48
C ASN A 76 12.09 14.43 -10.57
N LEU A 77 12.07 14.66 -9.28
CA LEU A 77 12.02 13.64 -8.23
C LEU A 77 10.67 13.71 -7.55
N SER A 78 10.01 12.58 -7.39
CA SER A 78 8.81 12.46 -6.60
C SER A 78 8.89 11.27 -5.65
N LEU A 79 8.52 11.50 -4.42
CA LEU A 79 8.42 10.50 -3.36
C LEU A 79 7.03 10.57 -2.78
N SER A 80 6.37 9.45 -2.64
CA SER A 80 5.17 9.31 -1.82
C SER A 80 5.35 8.17 -0.83
N TYR A 81 4.79 8.31 0.35
CA TYR A 81 4.87 7.32 1.40
C TYR A 81 3.58 7.28 2.21
N ASN A 82 3.30 6.12 2.73
CA ASN A 82 2.16 5.86 3.61
C ASN A 82 2.59 4.85 4.67
N GLY A 83 2.30 5.14 5.92
CA GLY A 83 2.48 4.23 7.04
C GLY A 83 1.19 4.15 7.85
N ARG A 84 0.86 2.96 8.33
CA ARG A 84 -0.34 2.73 9.15
C ARG A 84 -0.05 1.67 10.20
N TYR A 85 -0.37 1.98 11.43
CA TYR A 85 -0.50 1.02 12.51
C TYR A 85 -1.98 0.74 12.74
N SER A 86 -2.36 -0.52 12.73
CA SER A 86 -3.75 -0.96 12.89
C SER A 86 -3.85 -2.00 13.99
N GLN A 87 -4.85 -1.86 14.84
CA GLN A 87 -5.24 -2.82 15.86
C GLN A 87 -6.69 -3.23 15.59
N ASN A 88 -6.95 -4.52 15.61
CA ASN A 88 -8.29 -5.07 15.48
C ASN A 88 -8.51 -6.08 16.59
N ASP A 89 -9.58 -5.88 17.33
CA ASP A 89 -10.04 -6.73 18.41
C ASP A 89 -11.34 -7.41 17.97
N PHE A 90 -11.35 -8.72 17.96
CA PHE A 90 -12.50 -9.58 17.66
C PHE A 90 -12.93 -10.26 18.96
N ASP A 91 -13.75 -9.57 19.75
CA ASP A 91 -14.07 -10.01 21.11
C ASP A 91 -14.78 -11.39 21.13
N ALA A 92 -15.63 -11.68 20.15
CA ALA A 92 -16.33 -12.99 20.07
C ALA A 92 -15.40 -14.17 19.86
N MET A 93 -14.20 -13.95 19.34
CA MET A 93 -13.22 -15.01 19.05
C MET A 93 -11.97 -14.93 19.91
N ASP A 94 -11.88 -13.95 20.82
CA ASP A 94 -10.68 -13.66 21.62
C ASP A 94 -9.41 -13.48 20.73
N ILE A 95 -9.61 -12.84 19.57
CA ILE A 95 -8.53 -12.59 18.61
C ILE A 95 -8.16 -11.13 18.63
N HIS A 96 -6.89 -10.86 18.89
CA HIS A 96 -6.29 -9.54 18.82
C HIS A 96 -5.22 -9.53 17.73
N THR A 97 -5.33 -8.58 16.83
CA THR A 97 -4.32 -8.40 15.79
C THR A 97 -3.81 -6.98 15.79
N ASP A 98 -2.51 -6.83 15.72
CA ASP A 98 -1.87 -5.55 15.51
C ASP A 98 -0.83 -5.68 14.40
N GLN A 99 -0.73 -4.65 13.60
CA GLN A 99 0.25 -4.63 12.51
C GLN A 99 0.64 -3.22 12.13
N PHE A 100 1.88 -3.07 11.70
CA PHE A 100 2.36 -1.89 11.02
C PHE A 100 2.57 -2.20 9.55
N THR A 101 1.97 -1.38 8.70
CA THR A 101 2.18 -1.42 7.25
C THR A 101 2.83 -0.13 6.79
N PHE A 102 3.74 -0.25 5.84
CA PHE A 102 4.42 0.88 5.23
C PHE A 102 4.54 0.67 3.73
N SER A 103 4.32 1.71 2.96
CA SER A 103 4.56 1.71 1.53
C SER A 103 5.22 3.01 1.10
N GLN A 104 6.08 2.92 0.12
CA GLN A 104 6.69 4.07 -0.54
C GLN A 104 6.76 3.87 -2.05
N ASN A 105 6.74 4.97 -2.75
CA ASN A 105 6.95 5.05 -4.18
C ASN A 105 7.90 6.21 -4.46
N LEU A 106 9.02 5.92 -5.08
CA LEU A 106 10.02 6.90 -5.50
C LEU A 106 10.14 6.88 -7.02
N ASN A 107 10.08 8.03 -7.64
CA ASN A 107 10.28 8.19 -9.07
C ASN A 107 11.29 9.31 -9.33
N LEU A 108 12.17 9.06 -10.27
CA LEU A 108 13.16 10.01 -10.78
C LEU A 108 13.06 10.07 -12.29
N ASP A 109 12.79 11.25 -12.80
CA ASP A 109 12.88 11.59 -14.22
C ASP A 109 14.07 12.49 -14.46
N PHE A 110 14.94 12.08 -15.36
CA PHE A 110 16.12 12.83 -15.73
C PHE A 110 16.21 13.04 -17.25
N ALA A 111 16.28 14.30 -17.70
CA ALA A 111 16.47 14.61 -19.10
C ALA A 111 17.94 14.32 -19.51
N LEU A 112 18.13 13.34 -20.38
CA LEU A 112 19.44 12.96 -20.91
C LEU A 112 19.92 13.94 -22.01
N TRP A 113 19.04 14.16 -22.98
CA TRP A 113 19.23 15.12 -24.07
C TRP A 113 17.87 15.65 -24.51
N LYS A 114 17.84 16.43 -25.59
CA LYS A 114 16.61 16.99 -26.12
C LYS A 114 15.60 15.88 -26.40
N GLU A 115 14.45 15.96 -25.75
CA GLU A 115 13.31 15.06 -25.93
C GLU A 115 13.53 13.61 -25.44
N ALA A 116 14.71 13.31 -24.82
CA ALA A 116 14.97 12.02 -24.17
C ALA A 116 14.98 12.13 -22.66
N ARG A 117 14.33 11.16 -21.99
CA ARG A 117 14.29 11.05 -20.54
C ARG A 117 14.65 9.65 -20.06
N LEU A 118 15.46 9.60 -19.03
CA LEU A 118 15.66 8.41 -18.21
C LEU A 118 14.64 8.44 -17.08
N MET A 119 13.93 7.35 -16.92
CA MET A 119 12.95 7.14 -15.82
C MET A 119 13.46 6.03 -14.93
N LEU A 120 13.56 6.32 -13.65
CA LEU A 120 13.91 5.36 -12.61
C LEU A 120 12.81 5.40 -11.55
N GLY A 121 12.47 4.26 -11.01
CA GLY A 121 11.53 4.24 -9.91
C GLY A 121 11.60 2.97 -9.10
N GLU A 122 11.07 3.09 -7.88
CA GLU A 122 10.92 1.97 -6.97
C GLU A 122 9.58 2.03 -6.26
N ASN A 123 9.09 0.87 -5.90
CA ASN A 123 7.95 0.68 -5.03
C ASN A 123 8.33 -0.32 -3.95
N TYR A 124 8.08 0.04 -2.73
CA TYR A 124 8.22 -0.83 -1.59
C TYR A 124 6.92 -0.87 -0.80
N SER A 125 6.54 -2.04 -0.36
CA SER A 125 5.45 -2.23 0.59
C SER A 125 5.81 -3.34 1.56
N THR A 126 5.59 -3.10 2.84
CA THR A 126 5.63 -4.18 3.82
C THR A 126 4.50 -5.16 3.54
N GLY A 127 4.70 -6.39 3.93
CA GLY A 127 3.60 -7.35 3.99
C GLY A 127 2.50 -6.88 4.92
N TYR A 128 1.34 -7.46 4.79
CA TYR A 128 0.22 -7.24 5.69
C TYR A 128 -0.40 -8.58 6.10
N ALA A 129 -0.96 -8.60 7.30
CA ALA A 129 -1.68 -9.75 7.82
C ALA A 129 -3.19 -9.48 7.81
N TRP A 130 -3.96 -10.53 7.58
CA TRP A 130 -5.41 -10.52 7.68
C TRP A 130 -5.86 -11.74 8.48
N LEU A 131 -7.12 -11.81 8.85
CA LEU A 131 -7.65 -12.98 9.53
C LEU A 131 -7.52 -14.23 8.62
N GLY A 132 -6.61 -15.14 8.98
CA GLY A 132 -6.35 -16.36 8.24
C GLY A 132 -5.20 -16.30 7.22
N GLY A 133 -4.36 -15.24 7.23
CA GLY A 133 -3.21 -15.22 6.33
C GLY A 133 -2.31 -13.99 6.44
N LYS A 134 -1.23 -14.03 5.71
CA LYS A 134 -0.29 -12.89 5.57
C LYS A 134 0.34 -12.86 4.20
N SER A 135 0.62 -11.67 3.71
CA SER A 135 1.48 -11.42 2.55
C SER A 135 2.89 -11.07 3.00
N GLU A 136 3.88 -11.39 2.21
CA GLU A 136 5.24 -10.90 2.40
C GLU A 136 5.40 -9.47 1.88
N SER A 137 6.51 -8.83 2.26
CA SER A 137 6.89 -7.53 1.74
C SER A 137 7.16 -7.61 0.24
N TYR A 138 6.84 -6.52 -0.42
CA TYR A 138 6.94 -6.40 -1.86
C TYR A 138 7.92 -5.27 -2.20
N TYR A 139 8.91 -5.58 -3.03
CA TYR A 139 9.83 -4.61 -3.59
C TYR A 139 9.86 -4.74 -5.11
N TYR A 140 9.83 -3.61 -5.77
CA TYR A 140 9.79 -3.53 -7.22
C TYR A 140 10.50 -2.25 -7.66
N TYR A 141 11.40 -2.37 -8.61
CA TYR A 141 12.03 -1.22 -9.22
C TYR A 141 11.99 -1.32 -10.75
N TYR A 142 12.08 -0.19 -11.39
CA TYR A 142 12.09 -0.12 -12.83
C TYR A 142 13.08 0.93 -13.33
N MET A 143 13.54 0.73 -14.54
CA MET A 143 14.26 1.71 -15.31
C MET A 143 13.70 1.77 -16.72
N GLY A 144 13.69 2.96 -17.30
CA GLY A 144 13.19 3.14 -18.65
C GLY A 144 13.75 4.36 -19.32
N ILE A 145 13.69 4.35 -20.64
CA ILE A 145 14.02 5.48 -21.48
C ILE A 145 12.81 5.84 -22.31
N LYS A 146 12.46 7.12 -22.29
CA LYS A 146 11.43 7.71 -23.15
C LYS A 146 12.10 8.67 -24.12
N GLN A 147 11.79 8.53 -25.40
CA GLN A 147 12.22 9.45 -26.45
C GLN A 147 11.03 9.96 -27.24
N GLN A 148 10.97 11.26 -27.39
CA GLN A 148 9.98 11.92 -28.26
C GLN A 148 10.55 12.19 -29.64
N PHE A 149 9.74 11.95 -30.67
CA PHE A 149 10.07 12.14 -32.06
C PHE A 149 9.02 13.01 -32.75
N LEU A 150 9.30 13.41 -33.99
CA LEU A 150 8.37 14.14 -34.89
C LEU A 150 7.76 15.40 -34.23
N LYS A 151 8.57 16.21 -33.57
CA LYS A 151 8.13 17.40 -32.82
C LYS A 151 7.08 17.06 -31.74
N LYS A 152 7.36 15.99 -30.97
CA LYS A 152 6.51 15.46 -29.87
C LYS A 152 5.20 14.81 -30.33
N LYS A 153 5.10 14.42 -31.60
CA LYS A 153 3.91 13.69 -32.12
C LYS A 153 4.02 12.18 -31.93
N LEU A 154 5.21 11.65 -31.66
CA LEU A 154 5.46 10.23 -31.44
C LEU A 154 6.30 10.06 -30.17
N ASP A 155 5.80 9.28 -29.23
CA ASP A 155 6.50 8.87 -28.01
C ASP A 155 6.89 7.39 -28.12
N LEU A 156 8.17 7.11 -27.96
CA LEU A 156 8.67 5.75 -27.76
C LEU A 156 9.20 5.62 -26.35
N SER A 157 8.72 4.61 -25.63
CA SER A 157 9.20 4.29 -24.29
C SER A 157 9.55 2.81 -24.19
N ILE A 158 10.70 2.53 -23.60
CA ILE A 158 11.15 1.18 -23.26
C ILE A 158 11.32 1.16 -21.76
N MET A 159 10.69 0.21 -21.09
CA MET A 159 10.76 0.03 -19.64
C MET A 159 11.15 -1.40 -19.30
N CYS A 160 12.06 -1.54 -18.36
CA CYS A 160 12.48 -2.80 -17.78
C CYS A 160 12.13 -2.81 -16.30
N ASN A 161 11.46 -3.86 -15.88
CA ASN A 161 11.07 -4.06 -14.50
C ASN A 161 12.00 -5.07 -13.85
N ASN A 162 12.54 -4.74 -12.67
CA ASN A 162 13.49 -5.57 -11.93
C ASN A 162 14.60 -6.15 -12.83
N PRO A 163 15.31 -5.33 -13.65
CA PRO A 163 16.18 -5.81 -14.73
C PRO A 163 17.35 -6.69 -14.25
N PHE A 164 17.69 -6.65 -12.97
CA PHE A 164 18.80 -7.41 -12.39
C PHE A 164 18.33 -8.62 -11.56
N GLU A 165 17.00 -8.84 -11.47
CA GLU A 165 16.45 -9.99 -10.75
C GLU A 165 16.06 -11.10 -11.72
N LYS A 166 16.63 -12.27 -11.51
CA LYS A 166 16.33 -13.46 -12.31
C LYS A 166 14.98 -14.09 -11.97
N TYR A 167 14.57 -13.99 -10.71
CA TYR A 167 13.33 -14.57 -10.20
C TYR A 167 12.67 -13.60 -9.20
N ARG A 168 11.37 -13.48 -9.30
CA ARG A 168 10.55 -12.78 -8.32
C ARG A 168 9.78 -13.80 -7.51
N ARG A 169 9.93 -13.76 -6.20
CA ARG A 169 9.15 -14.59 -5.28
C ARG A 169 8.06 -13.73 -4.65
N ASN A 170 6.82 -14.07 -4.92
CA ASN A 170 5.67 -13.59 -4.14
C ASN A 170 5.18 -14.76 -3.31
N ARG A 171 5.08 -14.57 -2.02
CA ARG A 171 4.57 -15.58 -1.12
C ARG A 171 3.40 -15.03 -0.32
N ASN A 172 2.24 -15.63 -0.50
CA ASN A 172 1.10 -15.45 0.38
C ASN A 172 0.90 -16.74 1.16
N THR A 173 0.75 -16.60 2.46
CA THR A 173 0.48 -17.74 3.34
C THR A 173 -0.95 -17.59 3.84
N SER A 174 -1.76 -18.60 3.67
CA SER A 174 -3.12 -18.69 4.23
C SER A 174 -3.12 -19.80 5.28
N ASP A 175 -3.33 -19.43 6.53
CA ASP A 175 -3.53 -20.34 7.64
C ASP A 175 -4.99 -20.17 8.10
N THR A 176 -5.86 -21.03 7.60
CA THR A 176 -7.16 -21.25 8.23
C THR A 176 -7.05 -22.46 9.15
N PRO A 177 -7.80 -22.52 10.27
CA PRO A 177 -7.72 -23.63 11.21
C PRO A 177 -7.94 -25.03 10.61
N THR A 178 -8.35 -25.10 9.35
CA THR A 178 -8.66 -26.35 8.62
C THR A 178 -8.03 -26.43 7.22
N PHE A 179 -7.34 -25.38 6.74
CA PHE A 179 -6.71 -25.41 5.40
C PHE A 179 -5.41 -24.60 5.40
N GLY A 180 -4.28 -25.31 5.36
CA GLY A 180 -3.00 -24.73 4.97
C GLY A 180 -2.88 -24.78 3.45
N GLY A 181 -2.81 -23.63 2.79
CA GLY A 181 -2.63 -23.55 1.35
C GLY A 181 -1.58 -22.52 0.96
N TRP A 182 -0.90 -22.77 -0.12
CA TRP A 182 -0.02 -21.79 -0.73
C TRP A 182 -0.47 -21.47 -2.15
N SER A 183 -0.29 -20.23 -2.56
CA SER A 183 -0.41 -19.80 -3.96
C SER A 183 0.82 -19.04 -4.43
#